data_8fb448f7b76783d923409e0ee1a5016f
#
_entry.id   8fb448f7b76783d923409e0ee1a5016f
#
_cell.length_a   1.000
_cell.length_b   1.000
_cell.length_c   1.000
_cell.angle_alpha   90.00
_cell.angle_beta   90.00
_cell.angle_gamma   90.00
#
_symmetry.space_group_name_H-M   'P 1'
#
loop_
_entity.id
_entity.type
_entity.pdbx_description
1 polymer ?
#
loop_
_entity_poly.entity_id
_entity_poly.type
_entity_poly.pdbx_seq_one_letter_code
_entity_poly.pdbx_strand_id
1 'polypeptide(L)'
;VADVGRFWAPPNPDPAAPPPHSTGAAVDLTLARRLDMGVHELLEMGSEIDAIGALSEPDHFSLRAAACADPQQRQTFLRFHGHRQALREVMVAAGFVQHPNEWWHFSWGDQLWAWRSGAPLAHYGRIDSTVETD
;
A
#
# COMPACT_ATOMS: atom_id res chain seq x y z
N VAL A 1 -0.82 21.47 -3.95
CA VAL A 1 -2.23 21.03 -4.11
C VAL A 1 -2.33 19.90 -5.13
N ALA A 2 -1.49 19.88 -6.19
CA ALA A 2 -1.52 18.82 -7.22
C ALA A 2 -1.04 17.45 -6.70
N ASP A 3 -0.17 17.40 -5.70
CA ASP A 3 0.37 16.12 -5.17
C ASP A 3 -0.59 15.40 -4.24
N VAL A 4 -1.44 16.11 -3.50
CA VAL A 4 -2.40 15.50 -2.57
C VAL A 4 -3.37 14.57 -3.30
N GLY A 5 -3.85 14.96 -4.50
CA GLY A 5 -4.77 14.17 -5.29
C GLY A 5 -4.20 12.86 -5.87
N ARG A 6 -2.86 12.67 -5.83
CA ARG A 6 -2.22 11.40 -6.22
C ARG A 6 -2.23 10.35 -5.11
N PHE A 7 -2.31 10.80 -3.86
CA PHE A 7 -2.15 9.96 -2.67
C PHE A 7 -3.40 9.94 -1.79
N TRP A 8 -4.32 10.86 -2.00
CA TRP A 8 -5.54 10.94 -1.23
C TRP A 8 -6.75 10.91 -2.16
N ALA A 9 -7.48 9.81 -2.17
CA ALA A 9 -8.73 9.74 -2.90
C ALA A 9 -9.75 10.70 -2.25
N PRO A 10 -10.22 11.75 -2.94
CA PRO A 10 -11.27 12.60 -2.37
C PRO A 10 -12.53 11.77 -2.14
N PRO A 11 -13.37 12.15 -1.16
CA PRO A 11 -14.68 11.53 -1.00
C PRO A 11 -15.42 11.53 -2.33
N ASN A 12 -15.73 10.35 -2.85
CA ASN A 12 -16.50 10.21 -4.09
C ASN A 12 -17.92 9.75 -3.71
N PRO A 13 -18.95 10.57 -3.97
CA PRO A 13 -20.32 10.20 -3.70
C PRO A 13 -20.87 9.15 -4.69
N ASP A 14 -20.19 8.94 -5.82
CA ASP A 14 -20.60 7.94 -6.81
C ASP A 14 -20.42 6.52 -6.24
N PRO A 15 -21.51 5.77 -6.04
CA PRO A 15 -21.45 4.40 -5.54
C PRO A 15 -20.74 3.44 -6.52
N ALA A 16 -20.60 3.81 -7.78
CA ALA A 16 -19.89 3.01 -8.78
C ALA A 16 -18.36 3.17 -8.69
N ALA A 17 -17.86 4.19 -7.97
CA ALA A 17 -16.43 4.46 -7.82
C ALA A 17 -16.07 4.83 -6.36
N PRO A 18 -16.33 3.94 -5.39
CA PRO A 18 -16.01 4.20 -3.99
C PRO A 18 -14.51 4.24 -3.76
N PRO A 19 -14.01 5.08 -2.83
CA PRO A 19 -12.63 5.00 -2.38
C PRO A 19 -12.32 3.60 -1.83
N PRO A 20 -11.12 3.02 -2.09
CA PRO A 20 -10.81 1.63 -1.75
C PRO A 20 -11.12 1.27 -0.29
N HIS A 21 -10.66 2.06 0.68
CA HIS A 21 -10.89 1.79 2.11
C HIS A 21 -12.37 1.82 2.53
N SER A 22 -13.23 2.56 1.80
CA SER A 22 -14.68 2.59 2.10
C SER A 22 -15.41 1.30 1.74
N THR A 23 -14.74 0.40 1.05
CA THR A 23 -15.27 -0.93 0.70
C THR A 23 -14.96 -1.99 1.76
N GLY A 24 -14.03 -1.71 2.68
CA GLY A 24 -13.47 -2.71 3.59
C GLY A 24 -12.53 -3.73 2.92
N ALA A 25 -12.26 -3.56 1.61
CA ALA A 25 -11.47 -4.48 0.80
C ALA A 25 -10.03 -4.02 0.56
N ALA A 26 -9.64 -2.87 1.09
CA ALA A 26 -8.30 -2.35 1.06
C ALA A 26 -7.70 -2.26 2.47
N VAL A 27 -6.41 -2.55 2.58
CA VAL A 27 -5.67 -2.52 3.84
C VAL A 27 -4.34 -1.81 3.64
N ASP A 28 -3.95 -1.01 4.64
CA ASP A 28 -2.62 -0.42 4.75
C ASP A 28 -1.86 -1.16 5.85
N LEU A 29 -0.70 -1.72 5.50
CA LEU A 29 0.06 -2.54 6.43
C LEU A 29 1.57 -2.47 6.17
N THR A 30 2.31 -2.91 7.17
CA THR A 30 3.76 -3.06 7.12
C THR A 30 4.18 -4.42 7.67
N LEU A 31 5.47 -4.71 7.69
CA LEU A 31 6.03 -5.91 8.28
C LEU A 31 6.67 -5.64 9.63
N ALA A 32 6.51 -6.58 10.53
CA ALA A 32 7.25 -6.63 11.79
C ALA A 32 7.99 -7.96 11.91
N ARG A 33 9.21 -7.91 12.45
CA ARG A 33 9.94 -9.10 12.88
C ARG A 33 9.51 -9.47 14.28
N ARG A 34 9.14 -10.72 14.49
CA ARG A 34 8.91 -11.25 15.82
C ARG A 34 10.25 -11.51 16.50
N LEU A 35 10.42 -10.90 17.65
CA LEU A 35 11.53 -11.16 18.57
C LEU A 35 11.10 -12.14 19.67
N ASP A 36 12.06 -12.51 20.52
CA ASP A 36 11.77 -13.35 21.67
C ASP A 36 10.77 -12.69 22.63
N MET A 37 10.03 -13.50 23.38
CA MET A 37 9.04 -13.06 24.38
C MET A 37 7.86 -12.24 23.83
N GLY A 38 7.53 -12.38 22.53
CA GLY A 38 6.36 -11.72 21.94
C GLY A 38 6.56 -10.24 21.59
N VAL A 39 7.76 -9.73 21.71
CA VAL A 39 8.11 -8.39 21.24
C VAL A 39 8.15 -8.39 19.71
N HIS A 40 7.66 -7.32 19.08
CA HIS A 40 7.70 -7.11 17.65
C HIS A 40 8.50 -5.85 17.34
N GLU A 41 9.33 -5.92 16.32
CA GLU A 41 10.10 -4.80 15.79
C GLU A 41 9.64 -4.52 14.36
N LEU A 42 9.18 -3.30 14.09
CA LEU A 42 8.79 -2.89 12.74
C LEU A 42 10.01 -2.90 11.84
N LEU A 43 9.86 -3.46 10.64
CA LEU A 43 10.90 -3.37 9.62
C LEU A 43 10.91 -1.98 9.00
N GLU A 44 12.12 -1.44 8.79
CA GLU A 44 12.29 -0.15 8.15
C GLU A 44 11.91 -0.21 6.67
N MET A 45 10.88 0.52 6.29
CA MET A 45 10.40 0.61 4.91
C MET A 45 10.95 1.84 4.17
N GLY A 46 11.70 2.70 4.86
CA GLY A 46 12.28 3.94 4.33
C GLY A 46 11.32 5.12 4.28
N SER A 47 10.06 4.91 4.57
CA SER A 47 9.05 5.94 4.87
C SER A 47 7.96 5.35 5.75
N GLU A 48 7.21 6.21 6.41
CA GLU A 48 6.00 5.82 7.13
C GLU A 48 4.84 5.55 6.14
N ILE A 49 3.79 4.88 6.62
CA ILE A 49 2.48 4.80 5.96
C ILE A 49 1.94 6.23 5.84
N ASP A 50 1.20 6.51 4.79
CA ASP A 50 0.66 7.85 4.45
C ASP A 50 1.72 8.92 4.11
N ALA A 51 2.97 8.55 3.93
CA ALA A 51 3.98 9.47 3.42
C ALA A 51 3.58 9.99 2.03
N ILE A 52 3.63 11.32 1.84
CA ILE A 52 3.29 11.97 0.58
C ILE A 52 4.54 12.12 -0.29
N GLY A 53 4.43 11.80 -1.59
CA GLY A 53 5.48 12.02 -2.58
C GLY A 53 6.20 10.74 -2.98
N ALA A 54 7.36 10.89 -3.62
CA ALA A 54 8.10 9.77 -4.23
C ALA A 54 8.51 8.68 -3.23
N LEU A 55 8.64 9.00 -1.95
CA LEU A 55 8.98 8.03 -0.90
C LEU A 55 7.92 6.94 -0.70
N SER A 56 6.68 7.20 -1.09
CA SER A 56 5.58 6.23 -1.01
C SER A 56 5.60 5.21 -2.15
N GLU A 57 6.19 5.55 -3.28
CA GLU A 57 6.20 4.68 -4.46
C GLU A 57 6.93 3.35 -4.15
N PRO A 58 6.35 2.20 -4.51
CA PRO A 58 6.89 0.88 -4.16
C PRO A 58 8.36 0.68 -4.54
N ASP A 59 8.75 1.14 -5.73
CA ASP A 59 10.09 0.94 -6.29
C ASP A 59 11.06 2.11 -6.08
N HIS A 60 10.65 3.15 -5.31
CA HIS A 60 11.46 4.34 -5.07
C HIS A 60 12.90 4.01 -4.67
N PHE A 61 13.09 3.12 -3.71
CA PHE A 61 14.42 2.83 -3.18
C PHE A 61 15.27 1.94 -4.09
N SER A 62 14.69 1.14 -4.99
CA SER A 62 15.46 0.45 -6.02
C SER A 62 16.07 1.44 -7.01
N LEU A 63 15.30 2.44 -7.44
CA LEU A 63 15.76 3.52 -8.32
C LEU A 63 16.84 4.38 -7.63
N ARG A 64 16.64 4.71 -6.36
CA ARG A 64 17.64 5.44 -5.56
C ARG A 64 18.93 4.66 -5.39
N ALA A 65 18.86 3.36 -5.14
CA ALA A 65 20.04 2.49 -5.02
C ALA A 65 20.81 2.42 -6.33
N ALA A 66 20.13 2.32 -7.47
CA ALA A 66 20.76 2.28 -8.77
C ALA A 66 21.54 3.56 -9.11
N ALA A 67 21.05 4.71 -8.66
CA ALA A 67 21.66 6.03 -8.89
C ALA A 67 22.68 6.43 -7.80
N CYS A 68 22.81 5.66 -6.70
CA CYS A 68 23.61 6.03 -5.54
C CYS A 68 25.09 5.60 -5.72
N ALA A 69 26.01 6.55 -5.62
CA ALA A 69 27.44 6.26 -5.69
C ALA A 69 28.03 5.79 -4.36
N ASP A 70 27.44 6.19 -3.23
CA ASP A 70 27.88 5.79 -1.89
C ASP A 70 27.46 4.34 -1.60
N PRO A 71 28.41 3.40 -1.37
CA PRO A 71 28.08 2.01 -1.13
C PRO A 71 27.24 1.77 0.13
N GLN A 72 27.48 2.53 1.20
CA GLN A 72 26.76 2.37 2.46
C GLN A 72 25.32 2.85 2.35
N GLN A 73 25.10 3.99 1.72
CA GLN A 73 23.77 4.51 1.46
C GLN A 73 23.02 3.63 0.47
N ARG A 74 23.68 3.12 -0.57
CA ARG A 74 23.11 2.15 -1.51
C ARG A 74 22.59 0.92 -0.78
N GLN A 75 23.38 0.35 0.15
CA GLN A 75 22.96 -0.82 0.92
C GLN A 75 21.73 -0.52 1.78
N THR A 76 21.65 0.68 2.35
CA THR A 76 20.46 1.11 3.09
C THR A 76 19.20 1.15 2.20
N PHE A 77 19.31 1.73 1.00
CA PHE A 77 18.20 1.75 0.05
C PHE A 77 17.78 0.35 -0.40
N LEU A 78 18.73 -0.54 -0.65
CA LEU A 78 18.44 -1.94 -1.01
C LEU A 78 17.75 -2.69 0.14
N ARG A 79 18.08 -2.40 1.39
CA ARG A 79 17.40 -2.97 2.55
C ARG A 79 15.94 -2.53 2.60
N PHE A 80 15.65 -1.23 2.48
CA PHE A 80 14.28 -0.72 2.43
C PHE A 80 13.49 -1.33 1.27
N HIS A 81 14.08 -1.38 0.09
CA HIS A 81 13.45 -2.02 -1.06
C HIS A 81 13.17 -3.50 -0.80
N GLY A 82 14.12 -4.24 -0.24
CA GLY A 82 13.95 -5.66 0.11
C GLY A 82 12.79 -5.91 1.06
N HIS A 83 12.61 -5.06 2.09
CA HIS A 83 11.47 -5.16 3.01
C HIS A 83 10.13 -4.92 2.29
N ARG A 84 10.06 -3.91 1.40
CA ARG A 84 8.85 -3.64 0.58
C ARG A 84 8.55 -4.79 -0.38
N GLN A 85 9.56 -5.38 -0.99
CA GLN A 85 9.37 -6.54 -1.87
C GLN A 85 8.85 -7.76 -1.10
N ALA A 86 9.40 -8.05 0.09
CA ALA A 86 8.91 -9.15 0.92
C ALA A 86 7.43 -8.97 1.29
N LEU A 87 7.01 -7.73 1.65
CA LEU A 87 5.60 -7.42 1.88
C LEU A 87 4.76 -7.65 0.62
N ARG A 88 5.19 -7.09 -0.51
CA ARG A 88 4.50 -7.24 -1.79
C ARG A 88 4.33 -8.70 -2.20
N GLU A 89 5.39 -9.49 -2.08
CA GLU A 89 5.38 -10.91 -2.47
C GLU A 89 4.34 -11.71 -1.68
N VAL A 90 4.27 -11.54 -0.36
CA VAL A 90 3.30 -12.29 0.45
C VAL A 90 1.87 -11.83 0.18
N MET A 91 1.65 -10.53 -0.03
CA MET A 91 0.31 -10.00 -0.32
C MET A 91 -0.18 -10.39 -1.71
N VAL A 92 0.70 -10.34 -2.72
CA VAL A 92 0.36 -10.77 -4.08
C VAL A 92 0.12 -12.28 -4.12
N ALA A 93 0.91 -13.07 -3.40
CA ALA A 93 0.66 -14.53 -3.29
C ALA A 93 -0.68 -14.85 -2.63
N ALA A 94 -1.18 -13.96 -1.77
CA ALA A 94 -2.52 -14.07 -1.17
C ALA A 94 -3.66 -13.52 -2.07
N GLY A 95 -3.33 -13.06 -3.29
CA GLY A 95 -4.32 -12.59 -4.27
C GLY A 95 -4.61 -11.09 -4.22
N PHE A 96 -3.91 -10.33 -3.38
CA PHE A 96 -4.03 -8.86 -3.34
C PHE A 96 -3.30 -8.21 -4.50
N VAL A 97 -3.68 -6.99 -4.83
CA VAL A 97 -2.95 -6.09 -5.73
C VAL A 97 -2.41 -4.91 -4.95
N GLN A 98 -1.19 -4.49 -5.25
CA GLN A 98 -0.58 -3.32 -4.63
C GLN A 98 -0.99 -2.04 -5.37
N HIS A 99 -1.25 -0.97 -4.61
CA HIS A 99 -1.44 0.36 -5.18
C HIS A 99 -0.16 0.84 -5.90
N PRO A 100 -0.27 1.45 -7.10
CA PRO A 100 0.91 1.80 -7.90
C PRO A 100 1.82 2.87 -7.26
N ASN A 101 1.26 3.71 -6.40
CA ASN A 101 1.98 4.84 -5.77
C ASN A 101 2.22 4.67 -4.26
N GLU A 102 1.75 3.55 -3.66
CA GLU A 102 1.77 3.34 -2.20
C GLU A 102 2.28 1.94 -1.88
N TRP A 103 3.43 1.85 -1.21
CA TRP A 103 4.05 0.57 -0.90
C TRP A 103 3.28 -0.24 0.15
N TRP A 104 2.45 0.42 0.96
CA TRP A 104 1.69 -0.16 2.09
C TRP A 104 0.27 -0.59 1.73
N HIS A 105 -0.31 -0.03 0.64
CA HIS A 105 -1.71 -0.21 0.28
C HIS A 105 -1.94 -1.42 -0.62
N PHE A 106 -2.80 -2.32 -0.16
CA PHE A 106 -3.17 -3.53 -0.88
C PHE A 106 -4.68 -3.71 -0.91
N SER A 107 -5.19 -4.06 -2.08
CA SER A 107 -6.62 -4.24 -2.36
C SER A 107 -6.92 -5.67 -2.79
N TRP A 108 -8.09 -6.18 -2.38
CA TRP A 108 -8.62 -7.44 -2.83
C TRP A 108 -10.13 -7.36 -3.05
N GLY A 109 -10.59 -7.41 -4.31
CA GLY A 109 -12.01 -7.41 -4.68
C GLY A 109 -12.67 -6.04 -4.77
N ASP A 110 -11.97 -4.93 -4.56
CA ASP A 110 -12.44 -3.57 -4.84
C ASP A 110 -12.18 -3.16 -6.30
N GLN A 111 -12.46 -1.90 -6.66
CA GLN A 111 -12.23 -1.39 -8.02
C GLN A 111 -10.76 -1.36 -8.40
N LEU A 112 -9.85 -1.04 -7.47
CA LEU A 112 -8.41 -1.06 -7.75
C LEU A 112 -7.97 -2.49 -8.08
N TRP A 113 -8.42 -3.46 -7.29
CA TRP A 113 -8.14 -4.87 -7.55
C TRP A 113 -8.71 -5.32 -8.90
N ALA A 114 -9.97 -4.99 -9.22
CA ALA A 114 -10.58 -5.37 -10.48
C ALA A 114 -9.83 -4.78 -11.68
N TRP A 115 -9.47 -3.50 -11.59
CA TRP A 115 -8.69 -2.84 -12.63
C TRP A 115 -7.30 -3.46 -12.82
N ARG A 116 -6.58 -3.72 -11.72
CA ARG A 116 -5.20 -4.23 -11.77
C ARG A 116 -5.13 -5.71 -12.14
N SER A 117 -6.10 -6.51 -11.75
CA SER A 117 -6.15 -7.94 -12.06
C SER A 117 -6.81 -8.25 -13.41
N GLY A 118 -7.45 -7.24 -14.05
CA GLY A 118 -8.24 -7.44 -15.28
C GLY A 118 -9.58 -8.15 -15.04
N ALA A 119 -10.06 -8.18 -13.78
CA ALA A 119 -11.37 -8.73 -13.47
C ALA A 119 -12.48 -7.83 -14.05
N PRO A 120 -13.59 -8.40 -14.54
CA PRO A 120 -14.65 -7.62 -15.18
C PRO A 120 -15.42 -6.73 -14.21
N LEU A 121 -15.44 -7.08 -12.93
CA LEU A 121 -16.17 -6.36 -11.88
C LEU A 121 -15.43 -6.46 -10.55
N ALA A 122 -15.58 -5.43 -9.71
CA ALA A 122 -15.23 -5.49 -8.29
C ALA A 122 -16.22 -6.40 -7.54
N HIS A 123 -15.75 -7.08 -6.52
CA HIS A 123 -16.57 -7.94 -5.67
C HIS A 123 -17.26 -7.15 -4.56
N TYR A 124 -16.63 -6.04 -4.13
CA TYR A 124 -17.10 -5.24 -3.00
C TYR A 124 -17.32 -3.79 -3.42
N GLY A 125 -18.45 -3.25 -3.02
CA GLY A 125 -18.78 -1.85 -3.12
C GLY A 125 -18.59 -1.13 -1.80
N ARG A 126 -19.04 0.13 -1.73
CA ARG A 126 -19.01 0.93 -0.52
C ARG A 126 -19.85 0.28 0.59
N ILE A 127 -19.31 0.25 1.79
CA ILE A 127 -20.05 -0.10 2.99
C ILE A 127 -20.78 1.15 3.48
N ASP A 128 -22.10 1.15 3.41
CA ASP A 128 -22.91 2.19 4.04
C ASP A 128 -22.97 1.89 5.55
N SER A 129 -22.46 2.79 6.36
CA SER A 129 -22.65 2.73 7.81
C SER A 129 -24.10 3.16 8.12
N THR A 130 -25.05 2.28 7.97
CA THR A 130 -26.34 2.42 8.64
C THR A 130 -26.09 2.13 10.12
N VAL A 131 -25.79 3.16 10.89
CA VAL A 131 -25.93 3.11 12.33
C VAL A 131 -27.43 3.08 12.56
N GLU A 132 -28.02 1.90 12.74
CA GLU A 132 -29.33 1.79 13.37
C GLU A 132 -29.17 2.32 14.79
N THR A 133 -29.61 3.53 15.01
CA THR A 133 -29.82 4.06 16.37
C THR A 133 -31.10 3.46 16.90
N ASP A 134 -30.97 2.39 17.67
CA ASP A 134 -32.03 1.95 18.61
C ASP A 134 -32.22 2.97 19.72
#